data_2837fe4d566fee8ed47396589d8ee54d
#
_entry.id   2837fe4d566fee8ed47396589d8ee54d
#
_cell.length_a   1.000
_cell.length_b   1.000
_cell.length_c   1.000
_cell.angle_alpha   90.00
_cell.angle_beta   90.00
_cell.angle_gamma   90.00
#
_symmetry.space_group_name_H-M   'P 1'
#
loop_
_entity.id
_entity.type
_entity.pdbx_description
1 polymer ?
#
loop_
_entity_poly.entity_id
_entity_poly.type
_entity_poly.pdbx_seq_one_letter_code
_entity_poly.pdbx_strand_id
1 'polypeptide(L)'
;MIFQKPEDTRVFEQVETEYKVAQTIDHPYVRKCFKLKKVRSMLKVREMLLSMEYFDGTSLEDSPTLSLLDVLLVFRMVASGLDAMHHRGYVHCDIKPNNILMDKGGTIKIIDLGQSCRIGTVKQRIQGTPDYIAPEQVRRNPLGPKTDVFNLGATMYWALTGDNVPTLIPKKDSLGLPIKQERRSPHEIKPKIPQQVSKLVMDCVEDDPVDRPRNMRVVISSLDSIVHDILGGKFKKSNNASKTH
;
A
#
# COMPACT_ATOMS: atom_id res chain seq x y z
N MET A 1 21.50 1.90 6.03
CA MET A 1 21.52 0.90 4.92
C MET A 1 22.60 1.28 3.94
N ILE A 2 23.40 0.33 3.45
CA ILE A 2 24.50 0.51 2.50
C ILE A 2 24.10 -0.12 1.18
N PHE A 3 24.15 0.65 0.11
CA PHE A 3 23.89 0.16 -1.24
C PHE A 3 25.19 0.21 -2.04
N GLN A 4 25.63 -0.93 -2.55
CA GLN A 4 26.76 -1.04 -3.48
C GLN A 4 26.23 -0.99 -4.91
N LYS A 5 27.02 -0.45 -5.84
CA LYS A 5 26.61 -0.36 -7.23
C LYS A 5 26.49 -1.79 -7.81
N PRO A 6 25.29 -2.31 -8.04
CA PRO A 6 25.09 -3.46 -8.90
C PRO A 6 25.38 -3.05 -10.36
N GLU A 7 25.47 -4.00 -11.27
CA GLU A 7 25.55 -3.73 -12.72
C GLU A 7 24.33 -2.91 -13.21
N ASP A 8 23.22 -2.96 -12.49
CA ASP A 8 22.01 -2.17 -12.73
C ASP A 8 22.01 -0.85 -11.93
N THR A 9 22.08 0.28 -12.62
CA THR A 9 22.05 1.63 -12.03
C THR A 9 20.72 1.98 -11.33
N ARG A 10 19.67 1.20 -11.53
CA ARG A 10 18.31 1.43 -10.99
C ARG A 10 18.26 1.50 -9.48
N VAL A 11 19.06 0.71 -8.78
CA VAL A 11 19.08 0.72 -7.31
C VAL A 11 19.51 2.09 -6.78
N PHE A 12 20.48 2.73 -7.41
CA PHE A 12 20.92 4.07 -7.00
C PHE A 12 19.86 5.14 -7.29
N GLU A 13 19.18 5.05 -8.44
CA GLU A 13 18.06 5.93 -8.77
C GLU A 13 16.92 5.81 -7.76
N GLN A 14 16.60 4.58 -7.33
CA GLN A 14 15.58 4.32 -6.31
C GLN A 14 15.97 4.89 -4.95
N VAL A 15 17.22 4.70 -4.51
CA VAL A 15 17.73 5.25 -3.24
C VAL A 15 17.70 6.79 -3.26
N GLU A 16 18.08 7.41 -4.38
CA GLU A 16 18.00 8.86 -4.53
C GLU A 16 16.55 9.36 -4.52
N THR A 17 15.65 8.62 -5.16
CA THR A 17 14.23 8.94 -5.18
C THR A 17 13.64 8.82 -3.77
N GLU A 18 13.92 7.72 -3.05
CA GLU A 18 13.46 7.52 -1.67
C GLU A 18 13.92 8.68 -0.78
N TYR A 19 15.20 9.01 -0.79
CA TYR A 19 15.71 10.13 -0.01
C TYR A 19 15.03 11.45 -0.38
N LYS A 20 14.94 11.77 -1.67
CA LYS A 20 14.35 13.01 -2.16
C LYS A 20 12.88 13.15 -1.79
N VAL A 21 12.10 12.09 -1.94
CA VAL A 21 10.67 12.09 -1.61
C VAL A 21 10.48 12.21 -0.11
N ALA A 22 11.20 11.41 0.70
CA ALA A 22 11.12 11.43 2.16
C ALA A 22 11.43 12.82 2.75
N GLN A 23 12.33 13.61 2.13
CA GLN A 23 12.64 14.97 2.58
C GLN A 23 11.44 15.94 2.44
N THR A 24 10.45 15.63 1.63
CA THR A 24 9.28 16.49 1.39
C THR A 24 8.09 16.14 2.26
N ILE A 25 8.14 15.00 2.98
CA ILE A 25 7.01 14.44 3.71
C ILE A 25 7.34 14.39 5.20
N ASP A 26 6.57 15.09 6.00
CA ASP A 26 6.60 14.97 7.47
C ASP A 26 5.25 14.42 7.93
N HIS A 27 5.20 13.11 8.13
CA HIS A 27 3.97 12.40 8.54
C HIS A 27 4.33 11.19 9.42
N PRO A 28 3.59 10.93 10.52
CA PRO A 28 3.91 9.86 11.46
C PRO A 28 3.94 8.47 10.82
N TYR A 29 3.17 8.24 9.78
CA TYR A 29 3.06 6.94 9.10
C TYR A 29 3.96 6.80 7.86
N VAL A 30 4.82 7.75 7.57
CA VAL A 30 5.82 7.65 6.47
C VAL A 30 7.21 7.68 7.08
N ARG A 31 8.07 6.71 6.70
CA ARG A 31 9.43 6.60 7.25
C ARG A 31 10.28 7.79 6.83
N LYS A 32 10.98 8.39 7.81
CA LYS A 32 11.90 9.51 7.57
C LYS A 32 13.25 9.00 7.05
N CYS A 33 13.83 9.75 6.12
CA CYS A 33 15.23 9.59 5.71
C CYS A 33 16.01 10.83 6.14
N PHE A 34 17.14 10.65 6.83
CA PHE A 34 17.89 11.75 7.43
C PHE A 34 19.02 12.25 6.54
N LYS A 35 19.79 11.34 5.95
CA LYS A 35 20.99 11.69 5.19
C LYS A 35 21.29 10.67 4.11
N LEU A 36 21.66 11.18 2.91
CA LEU A 36 22.21 10.37 1.83
C LEU A 36 23.68 10.76 1.61
N LYS A 37 24.58 9.79 1.74
CA LYS A 37 26.01 9.95 1.43
C LYS A 37 26.37 9.10 0.22
N LYS A 38 26.95 9.72 -0.80
CA LYS A 38 27.47 9.05 -2.01
C LYS A 38 28.97 8.86 -1.85
N VAL A 39 29.43 7.62 -1.85
CA VAL A 39 30.85 7.27 -1.86
C VAL A 39 31.29 7.13 -3.30
N ARG A 40 32.31 7.89 -3.69
CA ARG A 40 32.83 7.93 -5.06
C ARG A 40 34.22 7.35 -5.11
N SER A 41 34.52 6.65 -6.21
CA SER A 41 35.88 6.32 -6.64
C SER A 41 36.09 7.00 -7.99
N MET A 42 37.03 7.92 -8.03
CA MET A 42 37.17 8.89 -9.14
C MET A 42 35.82 9.61 -9.38
N LEU A 43 35.28 9.57 -10.61
CA LEU A 43 34.02 10.22 -10.98
C LEU A 43 32.79 9.33 -10.82
N LYS A 44 32.96 8.04 -10.47
CA LYS A 44 31.86 7.06 -10.40
C LYS A 44 31.40 6.87 -8.95
N VAL A 45 30.09 6.91 -8.73
CA VAL A 45 29.47 6.50 -7.45
C VAL A 45 29.63 4.99 -7.32
N ARG A 46 30.21 4.53 -6.21
CA ARG A 46 30.41 3.10 -5.89
C ARG A 46 29.40 2.60 -4.87
N GLU A 47 29.09 3.46 -3.90
CA GLU A 47 28.19 3.11 -2.81
C GLU A 47 27.29 4.30 -2.47
N MET A 48 26.12 4.00 -1.93
CA MET A 48 25.24 4.98 -1.30
C MET A 48 24.88 4.50 0.11
N LEU A 49 25.02 5.40 1.08
CA LEU A 49 24.61 5.16 2.46
C LEU A 49 23.40 6.04 2.76
N LEU A 50 22.26 5.40 2.98
CA LEU A 50 21.02 6.08 3.36
C LEU A 50 20.77 5.88 4.86
N SER A 51 20.82 6.98 5.61
CA SER A 51 20.45 7.03 7.02
C SER A 51 18.95 7.32 7.11
N MET A 52 18.20 6.46 7.81
CA MET A 52 16.75 6.56 7.92
C MET A 52 16.28 6.23 9.34
N GLU A 53 15.05 6.59 9.62
CA GLU A 53 14.37 6.30 10.88
C GLU A 53 14.39 4.77 11.13
N TYR A 54 14.83 4.40 12.34
CA TYR A 54 14.65 3.03 12.82
C TYR A 54 13.22 2.87 13.33
N PHE A 55 12.54 1.83 12.90
CA PHE A 55 11.21 1.47 13.36
C PHE A 55 11.22 -0.02 13.74
N ASP A 56 10.92 -0.30 15.00
CA ASP A 56 10.91 -1.68 15.54
C ASP A 56 9.57 -2.35 15.21
N GLY A 57 9.46 -2.80 13.98
CA GLY A 57 8.27 -3.45 13.46
C GLY A 57 8.61 -4.50 12.39
N THR A 58 7.64 -5.37 12.12
CA THR A 58 7.71 -6.38 11.06
C THR A 58 6.83 -5.95 9.88
N SER A 59 7.09 -6.49 8.70
CA SER A 59 6.22 -6.25 7.54
C SER A 59 4.83 -6.86 7.77
N LEU A 60 3.80 -6.32 7.13
CA LEU A 60 2.47 -6.94 7.20
C LEU A 60 2.47 -8.36 6.63
N GLU A 61 3.38 -8.67 5.68
CA GLU A 61 3.51 -10.01 5.11
C GLU A 61 3.99 -11.03 6.14
N ASP A 62 4.91 -10.61 7.02
CA ASP A 62 5.48 -11.44 8.07
C ASP A 62 4.72 -11.34 9.40
N SER A 63 3.68 -10.51 9.45
CA SER A 63 2.88 -10.28 10.66
C SER A 63 1.87 -11.41 10.87
N PRO A 64 1.47 -11.69 12.13
CA PRO A 64 0.38 -12.63 12.39
C PRO A 64 -0.93 -12.15 11.76
N THR A 65 -1.86 -13.08 11.53
CA THR A 65 -3.19 -12.74 11.00
C THR A 65 -3.88 -11.70 11.87
N LEU A 66 -4.23 -10.57 11.26
CA LEU A 66 -4.90 -9.46 11.92
C LEU A 66 -6.40 -9.72 12.06
N SER A 67 -7.00 -9.18 13.11
CA SER A 67 -8.46 -9.11 13.20
C SER A 67 -9.01 -8.14 12.13
N LEU A 68 -10.29 -8.28 11.79
CA LEU A 68 -10.94 -7.38 10.84
C LEU A 68 -10.78 -5.90 11.26
N LEU A 69 -10.94 -5.62 12.55
CA LEU A 69 -10.82 -4.25 13.06
C LEU A 69 -9.38 -3.73 12.91
N ASP A 70 -8.37 -4.54 13.23
CA ASP A 70 -6.98 -4.16 13.08
C ASP A 70 -6.62 -3.89 11.63
N VAL A 71 -7.11 -4.73 10.68
CA VAL A 71 -6.96 -4.48 9.25
C VAL A 71 -7.50 -3.10 8.88
N LEU A 72 -8.74 -2.76 9.29
CA LEU A 72 -9.35 -1.47 8.96
C LEU A 72 -8.55 -0.29 9.53
N LEU A 73 -8.08 -0.41 10.78
CA LEU A 73 -7.28 0.63 11.44
C LEU A 73 -5.90 0.80 10.78
N VAL A 74 -5.22 -0.30 10.46
CA VAL A 74 -3.94 -0.29 9.74
C VAL A 74 -4.10 0.43 8.39
N PHE A 75 -5.09 0.04 7.59
CA PHE A 75 -5.27 0.64 6.27
C PHE A 75 -5.77 2.09 6.31
N ARG A 76 -6.46 2.48 7.38
CA ARG A 76 -6.76 3.89 7.66
C ARG A 76 -5.48 4.71 7.87
N MET A 77 -4.52 4.18 8.64
CA MET A 77 -3.22 4.83 8.87
C MET A 77 -2.40 4.90 7.57
N VAL A 78 -2.37 3.81 6.78
CA VAL A 78 -1.70 3.79 5.46
C VAL A 78 -2.33 4.84 4.53
N ALA A 79 -3.66 4.90 4.43
CA ALA A 79 -4.35 5.89 3.62
C ALA A 79 -4.02 7.32 4.05
N SER A 80 -3.85 7.58 5.37
CA SER A 80 -3.44 8.89 5.88
C SER A 80 -2.02 9.26 5.45
N GLY A 81 -1.07 8.33 5.51
CA GLY A 81 0.28 8.54 5.01
C GLY A 81 0.33 8.83 3.51
N LEU A 82 -0.45 8.10 2.72
CA LEU A 82 -0.57 8.32 1.27
C LEU A 82 -1.23 9.67 0.95
N ASP A 83 -2.27 10.08 1.69
CA ASP A 83 -2.88 11.42 1.52
C ASP A 83 -1.85 12.54 1.73
N ALA A 84 -0.99 12.40 2.73
CA ALA A 84 0.11 13.35 2.97
C ALA A 84 1.11 13.38 1.79
N MET A 85 1.44 12.23 1.19
CA MET A 85 2.28 12.16 -0.01
C MET A 85 1.60 12.86 -1.20
N HIS A 86 0.31 12.59 -1.43
CA HIS A 86 -0.47 13.20 -2.51
C HIS A 86 -0.53 14.72 -2.40
N HIS A 87 -0.68 15.27 -1.19
CA HIS A 87 -0.64 16.70 -0.94
C HIS A 87 0.72 17.35 -1.26
N ARG A 88 1.80 16.57 -1.23
CA ARG A 88 3.14 17.01 -1.65
C ARG A 88 3.41 16.76 -3.13
N GLY A 89 2.39 16.29 -3.88
CA GLY A 89 2.47 16.05 -5.32
C GLY A 89 3.18 14.76 -5.70
N TYR A 90 3.26 13.77 -4.78
CA TYR A 90 3.88 12.47 -5.04
C TYR A 90 2.86 11.33 -4.91
N VAL A 91 3.08 10.28 -5.67
CA VAL A 91 2.43 8.97 -5.52
C VAL A 91 3.47 7.92 -5.18
N HIS A 92 3.08 6.94 -4.37
CA HIS A 92 3.99 5.87 -3.89
C HIS A 92 4.28 4.83 -4.98
N CYS A 93 3.24 4.35 -5.66
CA CYS A 93 3.26 3.40 -6.79
C CYS A 93 3.69 1.96 -6.46
N ASP A 94 3.92 1.59 -5.21
CA ASP A 94 4.29 0.21 -4.82
C ASP A 94 3.83 -0.13 -3.39
N ILE A 95 2.59 0.22 -3.04
CA ILE A 95 1.98 -0.20 -1.77
C ILE A 95 1.67 -1.69 -1.85
N LYS A 96 2.23 -2.43 -0.89
CA LYS A 96 2.10 -3.88 -0.73
C LYS A 96 2.42 -4.27 0.73
N PRO A 97 2.12 -5.50 1.17
CA PRO A 97 2.36 -5.92 2.56
C PRO A 97 3.81 -5.71 3.05
N ASN A 98 4.81 -5.98 2.19
CA ASN A 98 6.24 -5.81 2.53
C ASN A 98 6.65 -4.35 2.75
N ASN A 99 5.90 -3.40 2.18
CA ASN A 99 6.20 -1.97 2.28
C ASN A 99 5.42 -1.26 3.39
N ILE A 100 4.77 -2.00 4.27
CA ILE A 100 4.07 -1.52 5.45
C ILE A 100 4.64 -2.26 6.66
N LEU A 101 5.40 -1.57 7.51
CA LEU A 101 5.84 -2.12 8.78
C LEU A 101 4.79 -1.84 9.86
N MET A 102 4.62 -2.77 10.77
CA MET A 102 3.76 -2.63 11.94
C MET A 102 4.53 -3.01 13.21
N ASP A 103 4.44 -2.19 14.25
CA ASP A 103 4.99 -2.50 15.56
C ASP A 103 3.99 -3.29 16.43
N LYS A 104 4.45 -3.72 17.61
CA LYS A 104 3.61 -4.46 18.58
C LYS A 104 2.44 -3.65 19.14
N GLY A 105 2.49 -2.33 19.04
CA GLY A 105 1.40 -1.42 19.45
C GLY A 105 0.37 -1.16 18.36
N GLY A 106 0.55 -1.74 17.14
CA GLY A 106 -0.33 -1.54 16.01
C GLY A 106 -0.08 -0.25 15.23
N THR A 107 1.00 0.50 15.55
CA THR A 107 1.41 1.65 14.75
C THR A 107 2.12 1.18 13.48
N ILE A 108 1.98 1.93 12.39
CA ILE A 108 2.59 1.54 11.11
C ILE A 108 3.60 2.56 10.58
N LYS A 109 4.45 2.08 9.66
CA LYS A 109 5.30 2.90 8.80
C LYS A 109 5.24 2.41 7.37
N ILE A 110 4.91 3.32 6.46
CA ILE A 110 5.10 3.13 5.02
C ILE A 110 6.58 3.28 4.72
N ILE A 111 7.16 2.33 4.01
CA ILE A 111 8.58 2.26 3.67
C ILE A 111 8.77 2.08 2.16
N ASP A 112 10.02 2.20 1.69
CA ASP A 112 10.41 2.01 0.29
C ASP A 112 9.73 3.01 -0.67
N LEU A 113 10.11 4.28 -0.55
CA LEU A 113 9.65 5.34 -1.45
C LEU A 113 10.41 5.36 -2.81
N GLY A 114 11.23 4.34 -3.07
CA GLY A 114 12.10 4.28 -4.27
C GLY A 114 11.35 4.19 -5.61
N GLN A 115 10.11 3.72 -5.59
CA GLN A 115 9.23 3.68 -6.77
C GLN A 115 8.37 4.94 -6.93
N SER A 116 8.36 5.84 -5.93
CA SER A 116 7.52 7.04 -5.93
C SER A 116 7.87 7.98 -7.08
N CYS A 117 6.86 8.71 -7.54
CA CYS A 117 7.06 9.71 -8.60
C CYS A 117 6.11 10.90 -8.41
N ARG A 118 6.34 11.98 -9.18
CA ARG A 118 5.41 13.10 -9.25
C ARG A 118 4.08 12.68 -9.87
N ILE A 119 2.98 13.26 -9.39
CA ILE A 119 1.66 13.11 -10.01
C ILE A 119 1.74 13.52 -11.48
N GLY A 120 1.14 12.72 -12.37
CA GLY A 120 1.18 12.91 -13.82
C GLY A 120 2.38 12.28 -14.52
N THR A 121 3.30 11.64 -13.79
CA THR A 121 4.46 10.96 -14.40
C THR A 121 4.02 9.78 -15.23
N VAL A 122 4.56 9.65 -16.44
CA VAL A 122 4.50 8.46 -17.28
C VAL A 122 5.85 7.73 -17.15
N LYS A 123 5.82 6.50 -16.62
CA LYS A 123 7.05 5.72 -16.43
C LYS A 123 7.49 5.05 -17.74
N GLN A 124 8.79 5.03 -18.00
CA GLN A 124 9.38 4.45 -19.21
C GLN A 124 9.19 2.93 -19.29
N ARG A 125 9.02 2.27 -18.17
CA ARG A 125 8.83 0.80 -18.04
C ARG A 125 7.77 0.50 -17.01
N ILE A 126 7.22 -0.73 -17.05
CA ILE A 126 6.34 -1.25 -16.01
C ILE A 126 7.15 -1.32 -14.70
N GLN A 127 6.63 -0.72 -13.66
CA GLN A 127 7.19 -0.68 -12.31
C GLN A 127 6.07 -0.87 -11.29
N GLY A 128 6.33 -1.65 -10.26
CA GLY A 128 5.39 -2.08 -9.24
C GLY A 128 5.43 -3.60 -9.07
N THR A 129 4.78 -4.10 -8.05
CA THR A 129 4.73 -5.53 -7.74
C THR A 129 3.52 -6.16 -8.46
N PRO A 130 3.68 -7.23 -9.26
CA PRO A 130 2.63 -7.78 -10.14
C PRO A 130 1.27 -8.01 -9.46
N ASP A 131 1.26 -8.52 -8.23
CA ASP A 131 0.03 -8.85 -7.51
C ASP A 131 -0.73 -7.62 -6.96
N TYR A 132 -0.10 -6.43 -6.96
CA TYR A 132 -0.65 -5.18 -6.41
C TYR A 132 -0.67 -4.03 -7.42
N ILE A 133 -0.18 -4.27 -8.64
CA ILE A 133 0.05 -3.24 -9.66
C ILE A 133 -1.26 -2.75 -10.28
N ALA A 134 -1.41 -1.44 -10.36
CA ALA A 134 -2.58 -0.83 -10.98
C ALA A 134 -2.56 -0.94 -12.53
N PRO A 135 -3.73 -1.03 -13.18
CA PRO A 135 -3.82 -1.12 -14.64
C PRO A 135 -3.08 -0.01 -15.39
N GLU A 136 -3.13 1.23 -14.91
CA GLU A 136 -2.43 2.36 -15.53
C GLU A 136 -0.89 2.25 -15.40
N GLN A 137 -0.37 1.58 -14.36
CA GLN A 137 1.07 1.28 -14.26
C GLN A 137 1.51 0.30 -15.36
N VAL A 138 0.69 -0.74 -15.61
CA VAL A 138 0.95 -1.74 -16.66
C VAL A 138 0.84 -1.10 -18.04
N ARG A 139 -0.18 -0.27 -18.27
CA ARG A 139 -0.42 0.44 -19.52
C ARG A 139 0.53 1.62 -19.75
N ARG A 140 1.34 1.97 -18.73
CA ARG A 140 2.23 3.14 -18.74
C ARG A 140 1.49 4.45 -19.04
N ASN A 141 0.34 4.62 -18.39
CA ASN A 141 -0.44 5.86 -18.41
C ASN A 141 0.08 6.82 -17.32
N PRO A 142 -0.32 8.11 -17.33
CA PRO A 142 -0.01 9.05 -16.26
C PRO A 142 -0.46 8.52 -14.90
N LEU A 143 0.47 8.50 -13.91
CA LEU A 143 0.21 8.00 -12.57
C LEU A 143 -0.31 9.11 -11.65
N GLY A 144 -1.21 8.77 -10.75
CA GLY A 144 -1.85 9.73 -9.86
C GLY A 144 -2.32 9.11 -8.54
N PRO A 145 -3.01 9.89 -7.69
CA PRO A 145 -3.53 9.43 -6.39
C PRO A 145 -4.35 8.14 -6.49
N LYS A 146 -5.10 7.95 -7.58
CA LYS A 146 -5.92 6.76 -7.81
C LYS A 146 -5.12 5.50 -8.12
N THR A 147 -3.84 5.64 -8.50
CA THR A 147 -2.90 4.52 -8.59
C THR A 147 -2.64 3.93 -7.20
N ASP A 148 -2.36 4.78 -6.21
CA ASP A 148 -2.17 4.31 -4.84
C ASP A 148 -3.48 3.82 -4.20
N VAL A 149 -4.66 4.33 -4.63
CA VAL A 149 -5.97 3.78 -4.21
C VAL A 149 -6.08 2.32 -4.66
N PHE A 150 -5.69 2.00 -5.89
CA PHE A 150 -5.68 0.60 -6.36
C PHE A 150 -4.69 -0.26 -5.57
N ASN A 151 -3.44 0.20 -5.42
CA ASN A 151 -2.42 -0.56 -4.70
C ASN A 151 -2.86 -0.81 -3.23
N LEU A 152 -3.46 0.20 -2.57
CA LEU A 152 -4.04 0.07 -1.24
C LEU A 152 -5.17 -0.95 -1.20
N GLY A 153 -6.12 -0.87 -2.15
CA GLY A 153 -7.23 -1.81 -2.27
C GLY A 153 -6.77 -3.26 -2.48
N ALA A 154 -5.78 -3.46 -3.37
CA ALA A 154 -5.19 -4.77 -3.62
C ALA A 154 -4.49 -5.34 -2.36
N THR A 155 -3.81 -4.47 -1.59
CA THR A 155 -3.17 -4.85 -0.33
C THR A 155 -4.21 -5.18 0.76
N MET A 156 -5.33 -4.41 0.83
CA MET A 156 -6.45 -4.71 1.73
C MET A 156 -7.13 -6.04 1.36
N TYR A 157 -7.32 -6.28 0.07
CA TYR A 157 -7.89 -7.54 -0.43
C TYR A 157 -7.08 -8.72 0.07
N TRP A 158 -5.74 -8.67 -0.11
CA TRP A 158 -4.84 -9.70 0.39
C TRP A 158 -4.92 -9.85 1.92
N ALA A 159 -4.87 -8.76 2.67
CA ALA A 159 -4.92 -8.80 4.14
C ALA A 159 -6.22 -9.43 4.68
N LEU A 160 -7.33 -9.26 3.98
CA LEU A 160 -8.64 -9.78 4.36
C LEU A 160 -8.84 -11.24 3.92
N THR A 161 -8.39 -11.59 2.72
CA THR A 161 -8.71 -12.89 2.10
C THR A 161 -7.57 -13.90 2.22
N GLY A 162 -6.32 -13.45 2.24
CA GLY A 162 -5.12 -14.27 2.05
C GLY A 162 -4.78 -14.48 0.57
N ASP A 163 -5.63 -14.02 -0.35
CA ASP A 163 -5.44 -14.14 -1.79
C ASP A 163 -5.12 -12.78 -2.43
N ASN A 164 -4.50 -12.79 -3.61
CA ASN A 164 -4.28 -11.57 -4.39
C ASN A 164 -5.44 -11.30 -5.34
N VAL A 165 -5.83 -10.04 -5.49
CA VAL A 165 -6.77 -9.64 -6.53
C VAL A 165 -6.16 -9.87 -7.91
N PRO A 166 -6.90 -10.38 -8.91
CA PRO A 166 -6.41 -10.47 -10.29
C PRO A 166 -6.04 -9.09 -10.85
N THR A 167 -4.81 -8.97 -11.36
CA THR A 167 -4.30 -7.77 -12.02
C THR A 167 -4.17 -7.97 -13.53
N LEU A 168 -3.76 -6.93 -14.27
CA LEU A 168 -3.48 -7.07 -15.72
C LEU A 168 -2.21 -7.88 -16.02
N ILE A 169 -1.40 -8.21 -15.02
CA ILE A 169 -0.26 -9.13 -15.18
C ILE A 169 -0.75 -10.53 -14.80
N PRO A 170 -0.99 -11.42 -15.78
CA PRO A 170 -1.55 -12.74 -15.52
C PRO A 170 -0.55 -13.61 -14.76
N LYS A 171 -1.05 -14.34 -13.76
CA LYS A 171 -0.31 -15.47 -13.20
C LYS A 171 -0.18 -16.57 -14.25
N LYS A 172 0.96 -17.25 -14.24
CA LYS A 172 1.24 -18.37 -15.15
C LYS A 172 1.25 -19.68 -14.37
N ASP A 173 0.80 -20.75 -15.00
CA ASP A 173 0.93 -22.11 -14.47
C ASP A 173 2.38 -22.63 -14.58
N SER A 174 2.59 -23.89 -14.19
CA SER A 174 3.89 -24.58 -14.29
C SER A 174 4.40 -24.72 -15.73
N LEU A 175 3.52 -24.59 -16.73
CA LEU A 175 3.84 -24.65 -18.16
C LEU A 175 4.02 -23.26 -18.77
N GLY A 176 3.89 -22.19 -17.97
CA GLY A 176 4.02 -20.80 -18.41
C GLY A 176 2.76 -20.24 -19.09
N LEU A 177 1.62 -20.96 -19.04
CA LEU A 177 0.35 -20.51 -19.61
C LEU A 177 -0.39 -19.57 -18.66
N PRO A 178 -1.08 -18.53 -19.17
CA PRO A 178 -1.83 -17.61 -18.32
C PRO A 178 -3.02 -18.32 -17.66
N ILE A 179 -3.11 -18.22 -16.33
CA ILE A 179 -4.24 -18.72 -15.56
C ILE A 179 -5.35 -17.68 -15.61
N LYS A 180 -6.53 -18.05 -16.06
CA LYS A 180 -7.73 -17.21 -15.96
C LYS A 180 -8.15 -17.12 -14.49
N GLN A 181 -8.03 -15.93 -13.92
CA GLN A 181 -8.46 -15.66 -12.54
C GLN A 181 -9.78 -14.91 -12.57
N GLU A 182 -10.74 -15.35 -11.78
CA GLU A 182 -11.99 -14.64 -11.55
C GLU A 182 -11.82 -13.68 -10.37
N ARG A 183 -12.30 -12.44 -10.54
CA ARG A 183 -12.26 -11.43 -9.47
C ARG A 183 -13.48 -11.62 -8.56
N ARG A 184 -13.28 -12.35 -7.47
CA ARG A 184 -14.29 -12.57 -6.43
C ARG A 184 -14.14 -11.51 -5.34
N SER A 185 -15.25 -11.05 -4.79
CA SER A 185 -15.21 -10.06 -3.70
C SER A 185 -14.74 -10.70 -2.37
N PRO A 186 -14.15 -9.93 -1.45
CA PRO A 186 -13.77 -10.47 -0.14
C PRO A 186 -14.91 -11.15 0.63
N HIS A 187 -16.13 -10.65 0.50
CA HIS A 187 -17.31 -11.26 1.13
C HIS A 187 -17.67 -12.63 0.53
N GLU A 188 -17.54 -12.79 -0.79
CA GLU A 188 -17.77 -14.09 -1.47
C GLU A 188 -16.73 -15.14 -1.08
N ILE A 189 -15.49 -14.72 -0.79
CA ILE A 189 -14.41 -15.63 -0.35
C ILE A 189 -14.59 -15.97 1.14
N LYS A 190 -14.83 -14.94 1.97
CA LYS A 190 -15.01 -15.07 3.42
C LYS A 190 -16.30 -14.35 3.87
N PRO A 191 -17.44 -15.02 3.96
CA PRO A 191 -18.73 -14.39 4.31
C PRO A 191 -18.77 -13.67 5.67
N LYS A 192 -17.79 -13.91 6.54
CA LYS A 192 -17.61 -13.15 7.79
C LYS A 192 -17.14 -11.70 7.58
N ILE A 193 -16.59 -11.37 6.41
CA ILE A 193 -16.23 -10.01 6.05
C ILE A 193 -17.50 -9.24 5.70
N PRO A 194 -17.81 -8.11 6.38
CA PRO A 194 -19.01 -7.33 6.09
C PRO A 194 -19.07 -6.85 4.64
N GLN A 195 -20.27 -6.82 4.05
CA GLN A 195 -20.44 -6.37 2.66
C GLN A 195 -19.91 -4.96 2.41
N GLN A 196 -20.05 -4.04 3.38
CA GLN A 196 -19.55 -2.68 3.25
C GLN A 196 -18.00 -2.62 3.17
N VAL A 197 -17.27 -3.50 3.89
CA VAL A 197 -15.81 -3.65 3.77
C VAL A 197 -15.47 -4.19 2.38
N SER A 198 -16.16 -5.26 1.99
CA SER A 198 -15.97 -5.90 0.69
C SER A 198 -16.20 -4.93 -0.46
N LYS A 199 -17.28 -4.14 -0.39
CA LYS A 199 -17.59 -3.10 -1.39
C LYS A 199 -16.48 -2.06 -1.49
N LEU A 200 -16.01 -1.49 -0.38
CA LEU A 200 -14.94 -0.50 -0.38
C LEU A 200 -13.67 -1.04 -1.05
N VAL A 201 -13.29 -2.29 -0.74
CA VAL A 201 -12.13 -2.93 -1.35
C VAL A 201 -12.31 -3.08 -2.86
N MET A 202 -13.48 -3.56 -3.29
CA MET A 202 -13.76 -3.73 -4.73
C MET A 202 -13.81 -2.40 -5.47
N ASP A 203 -14.41 -1.36 -4.89
CA ASP A 203 -14.39 -0.01 -5.45
C ASP A 203 -12.94 0.53 -5.62
N CYS A 204 -12.03 0.20 -4.69
CA CYS A 204 -10.63 0.61 -4.80
C CYS A 204 -9.88 -0.09 -5.94
N VAL A 205 -10.22 -1.35 -6.27
CA VAL A 205 -9.52 -2.16 -7.27
C VAL A 205 -10.22 -2.16 -8.65
N GLU A 206 -11.10 -1.19 -8.90
CA GLU A 206 -11.69 -1.01 -10.23
C GLU A 206 -10.61 -0.77 -11.29
N ASP A 207 -10.82 -1.32 -12.50
CA ASP A 207 -9.84 -1.26 -13.59
C ASP A 207 -9.70 0.16 -14.13
N ASP A 208 -10.82 0.90 -14.27
CA ASP A 208 -10.78 2.31 -14.64
C ASP A 208 -10.56 3.20 -13.39
N PRO A 209 -9.52 4.03 -13.38
CA PRO A 209 -9.32 4.97 -12.27
C PRO A 209 -10.52 5.89 -12.01
N VAL A 210 -11.39 6.15 -13.00
CA VAL A 210 -12.58 7.02 -12.82
C VAL A 210 -13.54 6.42 -11.81
N ASP A 211 -13.72 5.10 -11.81
CA ASP A 211 -14.67 4.37 -10.97
C ASP A 211 -14.17 4.17 -9.52
N ARG A 212 -12.88 4.41 -9.28
CA ARG A 212 -12.30 4.31 -7.92
C ARG A 212 -12.65 5.52 -7.04
N PRO A 213 -12.58 5.36 -5.71
CA PRO A 213 -12.62 6.49 -4.78
C PRO A 213 -11.74 7.65 -5.26
N ARG A 214 -12.29 8.88 -5.20
CA ARG A 214 -11.67 10.07 -5.77
C ARG A 214 -10.25 10.34 -5.24
N ASN A 215 -10.02 10.07 -3.96
CA ASN A 215 -8.74 10.28 -3.26
C ASN A 215 -8.73 9.51 -1.93
N MET A 216 -7.59 9.54 -1.22
CA MET A 216 -7.41 8.84 0.06
C MET A 216 -8.35 9.35 1.16
N ARG A 217 -8.79 10.61 1.15
CA ARG A 217 -9.75 11.14 2.14
C ARG A 217 -11.10 10.43 2.06
N VAL A 218 -11.56 10.10 0.85
CA VAL A 218 -12.78 9.32 0.67
C VAL A 218 -12.60 7.92 1.25
N VAL A 219 -11.46 7.28 1.00
CA VAL A 219 -11.15 5.96 1.58
C VAL A 219 -11.11 6.02 3.11
N ILE A 220 -10.42 7.01 3.69
CA ILE A 220 -10.35 7.22 5.15
C ILE A 220 -11.76 7.40 5.73
N SER A 221 -12.58 8.27 5.14
CA SER A 221 -13.95 8.51 5.60
C SER A 221 -14.82 7.26 5.56
N SER A 222 -14.68 6.45 4.52
CA SER A 222 -15.37 5.15 4.41
C SER A 222 -14.91 4.17 5.49
N LEU A 223 -13.59 4.07 5.73
CA LEU A 223 -13.05 3.22 6.78
C LEU A 223 -13.51 3.67 8.17
N ASP A 224 -13.52 4.99 8.45
CA ASP A 224 -14.00 5.54 9.72
C ASP A 224 -15.49 5.22 9.96
N SER A 225 -16.33 5.35 8.93
CA SER A 225 -17.75 4.99 9.02
C SER A 225 -17.93 3.49 9.31
N ILE A 226 -17.20 2.63 8.59
CA ILE A 226 -17.26 1.17 8.77
C ILE A 226 -16.83 0.76 10.19
N VAL A 227 -15.72 1.34 10.69
CA VAL A 227 -15.24 1.09 12.05
C VAL A 227 -16.28 1.52 13.08
N HIS A 228 -16.87 2.71 12.91
CA HIS A 228 -17.94 3.20 13.79
C HIS A 228 -19.13 2.25 13.84
N ASP A 229 -19.59 1.75 12.69
CA ASP A 229 -20.73 0.82 12.60
C ASP A 229 -20.42 -0.52 13.28
N ILE A 230 -19.22 -1.06 13.08
CA ILE A 230 -18.79 -2.32 13.72
C ILE A 230 -18.75 -2.16 15.24
N LEU A 231 -18.21 -1.06 15.75
CA LEU A 231 -18.12 -0.78 17.19
C LEU A 231 -19.49 -0.48 17.77
N GLY A 232 -20.29 0.36 17.13
CA GLY A 232 -21.67 0.69 17.55
C GLY A 232 -22.59 -0.53 17.59
N GLY A 233 -22.44 -1.46 16.65
CA GLY A 233 -23.17 -2.74 16.63
C GLY A 233 -22.77 -3.68 17.79
N LYS A 234 -21.52 -3.65 18.25
CA LYS A 234 -21.05 -4.41 19.43
C LYS A 234 -21.68 -3.87 20.73
N PHE A 235 -21.73 -2.53 20.90
CA PHE A 235 -22.35 -1.91 22.07
C PHE A 235 -23.85 -2.20 22.18
N LYS A 236 -24.59 -2.21 21.06
CA LYS A 236 -26.03 -2.57 21.06
C LYS A 236 -26.27 -4.03 21.45
N LYS A 237 -25.43 -4.96 21.03
CA LYS A 237 -25.54 -6.39 21.39
C LYS A 237 -25.21 -6.64 22.87
N SER A 238 -24.20 -5.98 23.44
CA SER A 238 -23.86 -6.13 24.85
C SER A 238 -24.94 -5.58 25.79
N ASN A 239 -25.56 -4.46 25.44
CA ASN A 239 -26.66 -3.87 26.22
C ASN A 239 -27.97 -4.67 26.14
N ASN A 240 -28.21 -5.43 25.08
CA ASN A 240 -29.36 -6.31 24.98
C ASN A 240 -29.15 -7.64 25.74
N ALA A 241 -27.92 -8.14 25.83
CA ALA A 241 -27.60 -9.32 26.60
C ALA A 241 -27.70 -9.10 28.12
N SER A 242 -27.48 -7.87 28.59
CA SER A 242 -27.59 -7.48 30.01
C SER A 242 -29.02 -7.16 30.45
N LYS A 243 -30.01 -7.14 29.54
CA LYS A 243 -31.42 -6.90 29.87
C LYS A 243 -32.27 -8.18 29.92
N THR A 244 -31.68 -9.36 29.72
CA THR A 244 -32.32 -10.66 29.70
C THR A 244 -31.98 -11.54 30.91
N HIS A 245 -31.59 -10.92 32.03
CA HIS A 245 -31.39 -11.58 33.32
C HIS A 245 -32.23 -10.89 34.40
#